data_444e5e7398df5dc664b8f84cfb717a8f
#
_entry.id   444e5e7398df5dc664b8f84cfb717a8f
#
_cell.length_a   1.000
_cell.length_b   1.000
_cell.length_c   1.000
_cell.angle_alpha   90.00
_cell.angle_beta   90.00
_cell.angle_gamma   90.00
#
_symmetry.space_group_name_H-M   'P 1'
#
loop_
_entity.id
_entity.type
_entity.pdbx_description
1 polymer ?
#
loop_
_entity_poly.entity_id
_entity_poly.type
_entity_poly.pdbx_seq_one_letter_code
_entity_poly.pdbx_strand_id
1 'polypeptide(L)'
;MTSKRIFLGIVLILMAIGFYYYAYKDHRNIASEGAVYNDTAVALKDSIVQNNEAFLNQTVAVFGVVTFIDDHSITLDDALVAQFENRPAVQLNLQLTLKGRCIGYDDLFEVVVLDQSTMMD
;
A
#
# COMPACT_ATOMS: atom_id res chain seq x y z
N MET A 1 49.72 3.85 16.51
CA MET A 1 48.99 2.65 16.15
C MET A 1 47.60 2.58 16.72
N THR A 2 47.33 3.17 17.86
CA THR A 2 46.00 3.25 18.46
C THR A 2 45.04 4.09 17.63
N SER A 3 45.50 5.13 16.91
CA SER A 3 44.67 5.99 16.09
C SER A 3 44.06 5.27 14.87
N LYS A 4 44.78 4.31 14.29
CA LYS A 4 44.23 3.55 13.14
C LYS A 4 43.13 2.57 13.56
N ARG A 5 43.23 1.98 14.75
CA ARG A 5 42.25 1.07 15.30
C ARG A 5 40.97 1.84 15.70
N ILE A 6 41.13 3.01 16.27
CA ILE A 6 40.04 3.89 16.62
C ILE A 6 39.33 4.35 15.36
N PHE A 7 40.05 4.74 14.31
CA PHE A 7 39.50 5.16 13.03
C PHE A 7 38.70 4.04 12.37
N LEU A 8 39.24 2.81 12.37
CA LEU A 8 38.52 1.65 11.82
C LEU A 8 37.24 1.36 12.59
N GLY A 9 37.26 1.47 13.91
CA GLY A 9 36.07 1.29 14.75
C GLY A 9 35.01 2.32 14.47
N ILE A 10 35.39 3.58 14.29
CA ILE A 10 34.43 4.66 13.93
C ILE A 10 33.81 4.44 12.57
N VAL A 11 34.58 4.02 11.56
CA VAL A 11 34.08 3.72 10.22
C VAL A 11 33.09 2.57 10.26
N LEU A 12 33.37 1.51 11.01
CA LEU A 12 32.43 0.39 11.16
C LEU A 12 31.13 0.79 11.82
N ILE A 13 31.19 1.63 12.85
CA ILE A 13 29.99 2.14 13.54
C ILE A 13 29.14 3.00 12.58
N LEU A 14 29.80 3.88 11.81
CA LEU A 14 29.09 4.72 10.83
C LEU A 14 28.45 3.89 9.73
N MET A 15 29.12 2.83 9.27
CA MET A 15 28.53 1.91 8.28
C MET A 15 27.33 1.17 8.84
N ALA A 16 27.40 0.73 10.09
CA ALA A 16 26.27 0.04 10.75
C ALA A 16 25.09 0.96 10.91
N ILE A 17 25.30 2.21 11.30
CA ILE A 17 24.23 3.20 11.42
C ILE A 17 23.62 3.53 10.05
N GLY A 18 24.45 3.70 9.03
CA GLY A 18 23.98 3.94 7.66
C GLY A 18 23.16 2.78 7.11
N PHE A 19 23.61 1.55 7.33
CA PHE A 19 22.90 0.36 6.92
C PHE A 19 21.57 0.20 7.67
N TYR A 20 21.57 0.44 8.97
CA TYR A 20 20.36 0.42 9.79
C TYR A 20 19.33 1.45 9.29
N TYR A 21 19.79 2.66 9.03
CA TYR A 21 18.94 3.74 8.50
C TYR A 21 18.38 3.40 7.13
N TYR A 22 19.19 2.81 6.26
CA TYR A 22 18.78 2.39 4.93
C TYR A 22 17.72 1.28 4.99
N ALA A 23 17.93 0.28 5.85
CA ALA A 23 16.99 -0.83 6.01
C ALA A 23 15.62 -0.37 6.52
N TYR A 24 15.60 0.64 7.40
CA TYR A 24 14.35 1.19 7.93
C TYR A 24 13.65 2.14 6.97
N LYS A 25 14.38 2.77 6.05
CA LYS A 25 13.77 3.66 5.06
C LYS A 25 12.94 2.92 4.01
N ASP A 26 13.21 1.65 3.80
CA ASP A 26 12.46 0.85 2.83
C ASP A 26 11.06 0.45 3.35
N HIS A 27 10.80 0.68 4.63
CA HIS A 27 9.47 0.43 5.20
C HIS A 27 8.55 1.61 4.93
N ARG A 28 7.84 1.50 3.82
CA ARG A 28 6.83 2.48 3.45
C ARG A 28 5.60 2.33 4.34
N ASN A 29 5.18 3.41 5.00
CA ASN A 29 3.99 3.42 5.82
C ASN A 29 2.82 4.03 5.04
N ILE A 30 2.06 3.20 4.35
CA ILE A 30 0.95 3.64 3.50
C ILE A 30 -0.14 4.32 4.34
N ALA A 31 -0.36 3.85 5.57
CA ALA A 31 -1.40 4.41 6.43
C ALA A 31 -1.16 5.89 6.77
N SER A 32 0.12 6.31 6.86
CA SER A 32 0.48 7.70 7.16
C SER A 32 0.70 8.56 5.92
N GLU A 33 0.74 7.97 4.73
CA GLU A 33 0.94 8.73 3.50
C GLU A 33 -0.35 9.42 3.07
N GLY A 34 -0.22 10.61 2.48
CA GLY A 34 -1.34 11.29 1.84
C GLY A 34 -1.73 10.58 0.55
N ALA A 35 -3.03 10.40 0.35
CA ALA A 35 -3.53 9.81 -0.88
C ALA A 35 -3.44 10.80 -2.04
N VAL A 36 -2.91 10.33 -3.18
CA VAL A 36 -2.83 11.15 -4.40
C VAL A 36 -4.11 11.07 -5.22
N TYR A 37 -5.01 10.16 -4.85
CA TYR A 37 -6.29 9.94 -5.50
C TYR A 37 -7.35 9.66 -4.43
N ASN A 38 -8.55 10.20 -4.61
CA ASN A 38 -9.67 9.99 -3.69
C ASN A 38 -10.98 10.01 -4.49
N ASP A 39 -11.51 8.83 -4.77
CA ASP A 39 -12.77 8.66 -5.51
C ASP A 39 -13.30 7.24 -5.28
N THR A 40 -14.34 6.85 -6.01
CA THR A 40 -14.92 5.51 -5.92
C THR A 40 -13.96 4.45 -6.49
N ALA A 41 -14.14 3.20 -6.05
CA ALA A 41 -13.39 2.06 -6.60
C ALA A 41 -13.64 1.91 -8.11
N VAL A 42 -14.86 2.13 -8.56
CA VAL A 42 -15.22 2.06 -10.00
C VAL A 42 -14.50 3.14 -10.79
N ALA A 43 -14.45 4.38 -10.28
CA ALA A 43 -13.77 5.48 -10.95
C ALA A 43 -12.26 5.22 -11.06
N LEU A 44 -11.65 4.67 -10.02
CA LEU A 44 -10.23 4.29 -10.05
C LEU A 44 -9.98 3.20 -11.10
N LYS A 45 -10.83 2.18 -11.15
CA LYS A 45 -10.73 1.13 -12.17
C LYS A 45 -10.80 1.72 -13.59
N ASP A 46 -11.75 2.60 -13.84
CA ASP A 46 -11.88 3.24 -15.15
C ASP A 46 -10.62 4.03 -15.53
N SER A 47 -10.05 4.76 -14.59
CA SER A 47 -8.82 5.53 -14.80
C SER A 47 -7.62 4.61 -15.13
N ILE A 48 -7.51 3.49 -14.43
CA ILE A 48 -6.39 2.55 -14.63
C ILE A 48 -6.55 1.76 -15.92
N VAL A 49 -7.77 1.39 -16.31
CA VAL A 49 -8.03 0.72 -17.58
C VAL A 49 -7.61 1.60 -18.77
N GLN A 50 -7.81 2.93 -18.66
CA GLN A 50 -7.39 3.87 -19.68
C GLN A 50 -5.88 4.11 -19.68
N ASN A 51 -5.24 4.02 -18.51
CA ASN A 51 -3.79 4.19 -18.37
C ASN A 51 -3.29 3.33 -17.21
N ASN A 52 -2.75 2.16 -17.52
CA ASN A 52 -2.33 1.14 -16.55
C ASN A 52 -1.27 1.62 -15.55
N GLU A 53 -0.56 2.71 -15.85
CA GLU A 53 0.52 3.21 -15.00
C GLU A 53 0.13 4.46 -14.21
N ALA A 54 -1.11 4.94 -14.34
CA ALA A 54 -1.53 6.23 -13.80
C ALA A 54 -1.28 6.36 -12.29
N PHE A 55 -1.56 5.31 -11.52
CA PHE A 55 -1.43 5.32 -10.06
C PHE A 55 -0.53 4.22 -9.52
N LEU A 56 0.26 3.61 -10.39
CA LEU A 56 1.11 2.49 -10.01
C LEU A 56 2.06 2.89 -8.88
N ASN A 57 2.09 2.08 -7.82
CA ASN A 57 2.93 2.26 -6.65
C ASN A 57 2.63 3.54 -5.83
N GLN A 58 1.48 4.15 -6.06
CA GLN A 58 1.05 5.34 -5.31
C GLN A 58 -0.04 5.00 -4.31
N THR A 59 -0.13 5.80 -3.26
CA THR A 59 -1.17 5.66 -2.24
C THR A 59 -2.47 6.29 -2.74
N VAL A 60 -3.55 5.52 -2.72
CA VAL A 60 -4.88 5.96 -3.15
C VAL A 60 -5.89 5.72 -2.04
N ALA A 61 -6.90 6.58 -1.95
CA ALA A 61 -8.06 6.39 -1.09
C ALA A 61 -9.27 6.14 -1.96
N VAL A 62 -10.02 5.08 -1.67
CA VAL A 62 -11.19 4.70 -2.45
C VAL A 62 -12.35 4.38 -1.53
N PHE A 63 -13.55 4.61 -2.00
CA PHE A 63 -14.76 4.21 -1.29
C PHE A 63 -15.67 3.38 -2.19
N GLY A 64 -16.41 2.49 -1.57
CA GLY A 64 -17.30 1.60 -2.28
C GLY A 64 -18.01 0.66 -1.32
N VAL A 65 -18.77 -0.26 -1.88
CA VAL A 65 -19.53 -1.25 -1.12
C VAL A 65 -18.79 -2.58 -1.15
N VAL A 66 -18.68 -3.23 0.00
CA VAL A 66 -18.04 -4.54 0.13
C VAL A 66 -18.90 -5.60 -0.57
N THR A 67 -18.35 -6.22 -1.61
CA THR A 67 -19.04 -7.25 -2.39
C THR A 67 -18.49 -8.66 -2.15
N PHE A 68 -17.26 -8.77 -1.63
CA PHE A 68 -16.65 -10.05 -1.30
C PHE A 68 -15.62 -9.87 -0.19
N ILE A 69 -15.50 -10.85 0.71
CA ILE A 69 -14.56 -10.84 1.82
C ILE A 69 -13.76 -12.14 1.81
N ASP A 70 -12.43 -12.03 1.88
CA ASP A 70 -11.51 -13.15 2.04
C ASP A 70 -10.71 -12.96 3.34
N ASP A 71 -9.81 -13.90 3.67
CA ASP A 71 -9.05 -13.85 4.92
C ASP A 71 -8.19 -12.62 5.08
N HIS A 72 -7.63 -12.12 3.97
CA HIS A 72 -6.72 -10.96 3.99
C HIS A 72 -7.10 -9.91 2.95
N SER A 73 -8.29 -10.00 2.35
CA SER A 73 -8.71 -9.05 1.33
C SER A 73 -10.20 -8.79 1.35
N ILE A 74 -10.58 -7.64 0.85
CA ILE A 74 -11.98 -7.31 0.55
C ILE A 74 -12.08 -6.76 -0.85
N THR A 75 -13.22 -7.01 -1.50
CA THR A 75 -13.52 -6.51 -2.83
C THR A 75 -14.57 -5.41 -2.71
N LEU A 76 -14.32 -4.28 -3.35
CA LEU A 76 -15.24 -3.14 -3.41
C LEU A 76 -15.85 -3.05 -4.80
N ASP A 77 -17.20 -3.01 -4.88
CA ASP A 77 -17.97 -2.79 -6.10
C ASP A 77 -17.62 -3.76 -7.24
N ASP A 78 -17.11 -4.95 -6.92
CA ASP A 78 -16.57 -5.92 -7.90
C ASP A 78 -15.49 -5.32 -8.82
N ALA A 79 -14.90 -4.18 -8.43
CA ALA A 79 -13.97 -3.42 -9.26
C ALA A 79 -12.57 -3.34 -8.65
N LEU A 80 -12.42 -3.56 -7.35
CA LEU A 80 -11.16 -3.36 -6.65
C LEU A 80 -11.01 -4.37 -5.53
N VAL A 81 -9.82 -5.00 -5.46
CA VAL A 81 -9.44 -5.89 -4.36
C VAL A 81 -8.40 -5.18 -3.51
N ALA A 82 -8.67 -5.03 -2.22
CA ALA A 82 -7.75 -4.43 -1.25
C ALA A 82 -7.20 -5.52 -0.34
N GLN A 83 -5.87 -5.62 -0.28
CA GLN A 83 -5.17 -6.60 0.55
C GLN A 83 -4.74 -5.98 1.87
N PHE A 84 -5.02 -6.67 2.96
CA PHE A 84 -4.70 -6.24 4.32
C PHE A 84 -3.69 -7.20 4.94
N GLU A 85 -2.88 -6.69 5.84
CA GLU A 85 -1.94 -7.50 6.62
C GLU A 85 -2.70 -8.45 7.56
N ASN A 86 -3.76 -7.97 8.19
CA ASN A 86 -4.62 -8.73 9.08
C ASN A 86 -6.04 -8.81 8.50
N ARG A 87 -6.80 -9.83 8.93
CA ARG A 87 -8.17 -9.97 8.48
C ARG A 87 -8.99 -8.72 8.81
N PRO A 88 -9.61 -8.07 7.82
CA PRO A 88 -10.42 -6.90 8.09
C PRO A 88 -11.75 -7.28 8.77
N ALA A 89 -12.16 -6.45 9.75
CA ALA A 89 -13.42 -6.65 10.47
C ALA A 89 -14.53 -5.89 9.77
N VAL A 90 -15.04 -6.44 8.66
CA VAL A 90 -16.06 -5.81 7.83
C VAL A 90 -17.15 -6.81 7.49
N GLN A 91 -18.29 -6.30 7.02
CA GLN A 91 -19.44 -7.11 6.60
C GLN A 91 -19.76 -6.81 5.13
N LEU A 92 -20.37 -7.79 4.46
CA LEU A 92 -20.87 -7.61 3.10
C LEU A 92 -21.90 -6.48 3.06
N ASN A 93 -21.94 -5.78 1.93
CA ASN A 93 -22.85 -4.66 1.65
C ASN A 93 -22.60 -3.42 2.51
N LEU A 94 -21.52 -3.40 3.27
CA LEU A 94 -21.11 -2.21 4.01
C LEU A 94 -20.42 -1.23 3.08
N GLN A 95 -20.82 0.04 3.11
CA GLN A 95 -20.10 1.09 2.40
C GLN A 95 -18.98 1.61 3.28
N LEU A 96 -17.76 1.67 2.75
CA LEU A 96 -16.59 2.11 3.50
C LEU A 96 -15.58 2.80 2.60
N THR A 97 -14.65 3.48 3.25
CA THR A 97 -13.49 4.10 2.60
C THR A 97 -12.23 3.39 3.10
N LEU A 98 -11.31 3.12 2.19
CA LEU A 98 -10.02 2.56 2.56
C LEU A 98 -8.90 3.24 1.77
N LYS A 99 -7.68 3.07 2.28
CA LYS A 99 -6.48 3.61 1.67
C LYS A 99 -5.48 2.48 1.49
N GLY A 100 -4.78 2.46 0.37
CA GLY A 100 -3.78 1.44 0.09
C GLY A 100 -2.85 1.86 -1.02
N ARG A 101 -1.83 1.03 -1.25
CA ARG A 101 -0.90 1.24 -2.34
C ARG A 101 -1.42 0.53 -3.59
N CYS A 102 -1.57 1.26 -4.68
CA CYS A 102 -1.99 0.69 -5.96
C CYS A 102 -0.83 -0.10 -6.57
N ILE A 103 -1.02 -1.41 -6.74
CA ILE A 103 0.01 -2.28 -7.32
C ILE A 103 -0.31 -2.68 -8.75
N GLY A 104 -1.47 -2.31 -9.27
CA GLY A 104 -1.80 -2.50 -10.66
C GLY A 104 -3.21 -2.97 -10.91
N TYR A 105 -3.44 -3.44 -12.12
CA TYR A 105 -4.72 -3.94 -12.59
C TYR A 105 -4.57 -5.41 -12.99
N ASP A 106 -5.50 -6.25 -12.53
CA ASP A 106 -5.55 -7.66 -12.88
C ASP A 106 -6.51 -7.85 -14.05
N ASP A 107 -5.98 -8.12 -15.23
CA ASP A 107 -6.76 -8.33 -16.46
C ASP A 107 -7.62 -9.58 -16.40
N LEU A 108 -7.20 -10.58 -15.64
CA LEU A 108 -7.92 -11.86 -15.55
C LEU A 108 -9.23 -11.69 -14.78
N PHE A 109 -9.17 -11.01 -13.64
CA PHE A 109 -10.34 -10.76 -12.80
C PHE A 109 -10.98 -9.39 -13.03
N GLU A 110 -10.35 -8.56 -13.84
CA GLU A 110 -10.82 -7.20 -14.18
C GLU A 110 -11.00 -6.33 -12.93
N VAL A 111 -10.01 -6.37 -12.04
CA VAL A 111 -10.02 -5.59 -10.80
C VAL A 111 -8.71 -4.85 -10.61
N VAL A 112 -8.81 -3.68 -9.95
CA VAL A 112 -7.63 -2.98 -9.42
C VAL A 112 -7.19 -3.68 -8.15
N VAL A 113 -5.88 -3.79 -7.92
CA VAL A 113 -5.33 -4.42 -6.72
C VAL A 113 -4.59 -3.38 -5.89
N LEU A 114 -4.97 -3.28 -4.62
CA LEU A 114 -4.26 -2.48 -3.61
C LEU A 114 -3.63 -3.40 -2.58
N ASP A 115 -2.42 -3.06 -2.12
CA ASP A 115 -1.81 -3.74 -0.97
C ASP A 115 -1.57 -2.76 0.17
N GLN A 116 -1.13 -3.27 1.31
CA GLN A 116 -0.90 -2.49 2.52
C GLN A 116 -2.09 -1.60 2.86
N SER A 117 -3.29 -2.13 2.65
CA SER A 117 -4.52 -1.36 2.80
C SER A 117 -4.85 -1.13 4.26
N THR A 118 -5.49 -0.01 4.54
CA THR A 118 -5.99 0.36 5.87
C THR A 118 -7.38 0.96 5.75
N MET A 119 -8.20 0.69 6.76
CA MET A 119 -9.55 1.25 6.82
C MET A 119 -9.48 2.71 7.21
N MET A 120 -10.31 3.54 6.57
CA MET A 120 -10.49 4.93 6.94
C MET A 120 -11.88 5.12 7.54
N ASP A 121 -11.94 5.86 8.62
CA ASP A 121 -13.22 6.17 9.26
C ASP A 121 -13.91 7.38 8.61
#